data_8b9d072fda68813f15fcb6b0168361b2
#
_entry.id   8b9d072fda68813f15fcb6b0168361b2
#
_cell.length_a   1.000
_cell.length_b   1.000
_cell.length_c   1.000
_cell.angle_alpha   90.00
_cell.angle_beta   90.00
_cell.angle_gamma   90.00
#
_symmetry.space_group_name_H-M   'P 1'
#
loop_
_entity.id
_entity.type
_entity.pdbx_description
1 polymer ?
#
loop_
_entity_poly.entity_id
_entity_poly.type
_entity_poly.pdbx_seq_one_letter_code
_entity_poly.pdbx_strand_id
1 'polypeptide(L)'
;STWSKGSPTVFHHAILNADYNTLTHGNIDACQMTIRAGVTLDIVDGTHGTYVYVVNSIFNNGIINVKSKANLIQINHPLDLNGETIVTPNINFTKNTGNKIRWDYVYWSKPVSDNILSNYNTNFDLKYYWDPDFCINGINFSYEGWRRLLSEPTVGTGFITRVKTNAGLTPTNIALNYSGTSNNGDYTAVVKYYDATHN
;
A
#
# COMPACT_ATOMS: atom_id res chain seq x y z
N SER A 1 -11.59 22.18 -9.32
CA SER A 1 -12.01 23.01 -8.16
C SER A 1 -10.86 23.92 -7.78
N THR A 2 -11.18 25.15 -7.45
CA THR A 2 -10.18 26.10 -6.95
C THR A 2 -10.28 26.19 -5.44
N TRP A 3 -9.16 26.21 -4.75
CA TRP A 3 -9.11 26.48 -3.32
C TRP A 3 -9.59 27.89 -3.04
N SER A 4 -10.46 28.07 -2.05
CA SER A 4 -11.05 29.37 -1.72
C SER A 4 -10.04 30.41 -1.20
N LYS A 5 -8.88 29.94 -0.72
CA LYS A 5 -7.80 30.76 -0.14
C LYS A 5 -6.43 30.43 -0.72
N GLY A 6 -6.36 29.92 -1.97
CA GLY A 6 -5.14 29.41 -2.58
C GLY A 6 -4.84 27.97 -2.16
N SER A 7 -3.89 27.32 -2.85
CA SER A 7 -3.49 25.94 -2.55
C SER A 7 -3.00 25.80 -1.11
N PRO A 8 -3.39 24.75 -0.39
CA PRO A 8 -2.90 24.52 0.97
C PRO A 8 -1.40 24.24 0.96
N THR A 9 -0.78 24.40 2.11
CA THR A 9 0.61 24.05 2.39
C THR A 9 0.66 23.20 3.66
N VAL A 10 1.84 22.68 4.01
CA VAL A 10 2.08 21.93 5.26
C VAL A 10 1.71 22.67 6.56
N PHE A 11 1.31 23.92 6.47
CA PHE A 11 0.84 24.73 7.61
C PHE A 11 -0.68 24.92 7.64
N HIS A 12 -1.41 24.39 6.65
CA HIS A 12 -2.84 24.61 6.50
C HIS A 12 -3.65 23.33 6.69
N HIS A 13 -4.84 23.47 7.28
CA HIS A 13 -5.86 22.43 7.28
C HIS A 13 -6.60 22.46 5.93
N ALA A 14 -6.46 21.42 5.13
CA ALA A 14 -7.16 21.27 3.86
C ALA A 14 -8.53 20.61 4.10
N ILE A 15 -9.61 21.25 3.64
CA ILE A 15 -10.97 20.72 3.74
C ILE A 15 -11.53 20.55 2.33
N LEU A 16 -11.81 19.29 1.94
CA LEU A 16 -12.46 18.98 0.68
C LEU A 16 -13.99 18.98 0.86
N ASN A 17 -14.64 19.93 0.18
CA ASN A 17 -16.10 20.08 0.15
C ASN A 17 -16.72 19.59 -1.16
N ALA A 18 -15.92 19.21 -2.15
CA ALA A 18 -16.29 18.71 -3.45
C ALA A 18 -15.23 17.71 -3.93
N ASP A 19 -15.58 16.87 -4.88
CA ASP A 19 -14.68 15.88 -5.46
C ASP A 19 -13.39 16.53 -5.96
N TYR A 20 -12.29 15.86 -5.67
CA TYR A 20 -10.95 16.32 -6.01
C TYR A 20 -10.16 15.21 -6.69
N ASN A 21 -9.56 15.56 -7.83
CA ASN A 21 -8.71 14.65 -8.58
C ASN A 21 -7.33 15.29 -8.74
N THR A 22 -6.30 14.62 -8.25
CA THR A 22 -4.93 15.19 -8.22
C THR A 22 -4.33 15.42 -9.60
N LEU A 23 -4.77 14.69 -10.64
CA LEU A 23 -4.29 14.93 -12.01
C LEU A 23 -4.81 16.24 -12.59
N THR A 24 -6.06 16.60 -12.29
CA THR A 24 -6.71 17.80 -12.82
C THR A 24 -6.55 19.04 -11.94
N HIS A 25 -6.39 18.85 -10.64
CA HIS A 25 -6.38 19.93 -9.67
C HIS A 25 -5.01 20.14 -8.98
N GLY A 26 -4.06 19.24 -9.24
CA GLY A 26 -2.72 19.27 -8.64
C GLY A 26 -2.59 18.46 -7.36
N ASN A 27 -1.37 18.35 -6.87
CA ASN A 27 -1.04 17.69 -5.62
C ASN A 27 -1.55 18.50 -4.42
N ILE A 28 -1.64 17.86 -3.26
CA ILE A 28 -2.03 18.52 -2.01
C ILE A 28 -0.89 18.35 -1.00
N ASP A 29 -0.48 19.47 -0.41
CA ASP A 29 0.35 19.52 0.79
C ASP A 29 -0.50 20.13 1.91
N ALA A 30 -0.60 19.46 3.07
CA ALA A 30 -1.43 19.93 4.16
C ALA A 30 -0.81 19.60 5.53
N CYS A 31 -1.09 20.45 6.53
CA CYS A 31 -0.83 20.10 7.93
C CYS A 31 -1.78 19.00 8.37
N GLN A 32 -3.05 19.14 8.03
CA GLN A 32 -4.13 18.23 8.38
C GLN A 32 -5.14 18.22 7.22
N MET A 33 -5.91 17.16 7.07
CA MET A 33 -6.91 17.06 6.00
C MET A 33 -8.25 16.56 6.52
N THR A 34 -9.32 17.10 5.96
CA THR A 34 -10.69 16.58 6.13
C THR A 34 -11.35 16.36 4.79
N ILE A 35 -11.82 15.15 4.52
CA ILE A 35 -12.69 14.81 3.40
C ILE A 35 -14.11 14.70 3.94
N ARG A 36 -15.05 15.51 3.44
CA ARG A 36 -16.43 15.52 3.88
C ARG A 36 -17.21 14.32 3.33
N ALA A 37 -18.32 14.00 4.01
CA ALA A 37 -19.23 12.96 3.55
C ALA A 37 -19.76 13.25 2.14
N GLY A 38 -19.79 12.20 1.30
CA GLY A 38 -20.20 12.30 -0.10
C GLY A 38 -19.14 12.87 -1.04
N VAL A 39 -17.94 13.22 -0.55
CA VAL A 39 -16.83 13.74 -1.35
C VAL A 39 -15.84 12.61 -1.67
N THR A 40 -15.37 12.58 -2.92
CA THR A 40 -14.32 11.66 -3.38
C THR A 40 -13.01 12.39 -3.62
N LEU A 41 -11.94 11.88 -3.02
CA LEU A 41 -10.56 12.23 -3.32
C LEU A 41 -9.93 11.13 -4.16
N ASP A 42 -9.67 11.43 -5.44
CA ASP A 42 -8.93 10.55 -6.34
C ASP A 42 -7.47 10.97 -6.44
N ILE A 43 -6.57 10.17 -5.89
CA ILE A 43 -5.13 10.32 -6.06
C ILE A 43 -4.72 9.42 -7.20
N VAL A 44 -4.48 10.01 -8.37
CA VAL A 44 -4.39 9.27 -9.63
C VAL A 44 -2.99 9.21 -10.19
N ASP A 45 -2.81 8.20 -11.01
CA ASP A 45 -1.64 7.89 -11.79
C ASP A 45 -1.40 8.98 -12.85
N GLY A 46 -0.33 9.70 -12.77
CA GLY A 46 0.11 10.68 -13.77
C GLY A 46 1.45 10.28 -14.37
N THR A 47 1.96 11.03 -15.35
CA THR A 47 3.25 10.75 -16.00
C THR A 47 4.40 10.64 -15.00
N HIS A 48 4.34 11.40 -13.92
CA HIS A 48 5.34 11.39 -12.83
C HIS A 48 4.76 10.92 -11.48
N GLY A 49 3.53 10.39 -11.49
CA GLY A 49 2.74 10.14 -10.32
C GLY A 49 2.16 11.42 -9.71
N THR A 50 1.10 11.30 -8.93
CA THR A 50 0.57 12.40 -8.13
C THR A 50 0.59 12.01 -6.66
N TYR A 51 0.44 12.98 -5.77
CA TYR A 51 0.50 12.72 -4.35
C TYR A 51 -0.43 13.62 -3.53
N VAL A 52 -0.74 13.12 -2.35
CA VAL A 52 -1.28 13.88 -1.23
C VAL A 52 -0.33 13.69 -0.06
N TYR A 53 0.18 14.77 0.48
CA TYR A 53 1.11 14.81 1.60
C TYR A 53 0.45 15.52 2.78
N VAL A 54 0.32 14.82 3.91
CA VAL A 54 -0.30 15.35 5.12
C VAL A 54 0.63 15.12 6.31
N VAL A 55 0.89 16.17 7.07
CA VAL A 55 1.78 16.07 8.23
C VAL A 55 1.12 15.30 9.38
N ASN A 56 -0.14 15.64 9.70
CA ASN A 56 -0.88 15.10 10.84
C ASN A 56 -2.08 14.24 10.39
N SER A 57 -3.22 14.39 11.04
CA SER A 57 -4.40 13.58 10.87
C SER A 57 -5.11 13.78 9.52
N ILE A 58 -5.67 12.67 9.00
CA ILE A 58 -6.56 12.66 7.85
C ILE A 58 -7.93 12.15 8.31
N PHE A 59 -8.90 13.07 8.42
CA PHE A 59 -10.28 12.75 8.77
C PHE A 59 -11.07 12.44 7.49
N ASN A 60 -11.28 11.15 7.21
CA ASN A 60 -11.99 10.71 6.03
C ASN A 60 -13.44 10.32 6.35
N ASN A 61 -14.39 11.19 6.02
CA ASN A 61 -15.82 10.91 6.05
C ASN A 61 -16.39 10.63 4.64
N GLY A 62 -15.55 10.70 3.60
CA GLY A 62 -15.89 10.45 2.22
C GLY A 62 -15.19 9.20 1.67
N ILE A 63 -14.66 9.31 0.46
CA ILE A 63 -13.93 8.22 -0.21
C ILE A 63 -12.55 8.72 -0.60
N ILE A 64 -11.51 7.94 -0.30
CA ILE A 64 -10.15 8.16 -0.79
C ILE A 64 -9.77 6.98 -1.68
N ASN A 65 -9.50 7.25 -2.95
CA ASN A 65 -8.97 6.28 -3.91
C ASN A 65 -7.52 6.61 -4.23
N VAL A 66 -6.63 5.65 -4.01
CA VAL A 66 -5.20 5.75 -4.34
C VAL A 66 -4.89 4.81 -5.50
N LYS A 67 -4.47 5.33 -6.64
CA LYS A 67 -4.15 4.55 -7.84
C LYS A 67 -2.69 4.10 -7.87
N SER A 68 -2.36 3.18 -8.75
CA SER A 68 -1.15 2.35 -8.75
C SER A 68 0.18 3.11 -8.65
N LYS A 69 0.33 4.29 -9.20
CA LYS A 69 1.56 5.09 -9.14
C LYS A 69 1.40 6.38 -8.34
N ALA A 70 0.24 6.53 -7.71
CA ALA A 70 -0.06 7.64 -6.85
C ALA A 70 0.39 7.37 -5.41
N ASN A 71 0.57 8.43 -4.63
CA ASN A 71 1.06 8.33 -3.26
C ASN A 71 0.15 9.09 -2.29
N LEU A 72 -0.24 8.44 -1.21
CA LEU A 72 -0.78 9.07 -0.01
C LEU A 72 0.29 8.97 1.08
N ILE A 73 0.75 10.12 1.55
CA ILE A 73 1.85 10.21 2.52
C ILE A 73 1.32 10.92 3.76
N GLN A 74 1.38 10.23 4.90
CA GLN A 74 1.08 10.79 6.21
C GLN A 74 2.34 10.65 7.08
N ILE A 75 2.78 11.73 7.73
CA ILE A 75 4.10 11.80 8.35
C ILE A 75 4.07 11.40 9.82
N ASN A 76 3.23 12.08 10.62
CA ASN A 76 3.23 11.86 12.06
C ASN A 76 2.44 10.60 12.44
N HIS A 77 2.95 9.85 13.40
CA HIS A 77 2.35 8.68 14.01
C HIS A 77 3.16 8.28 15.26
N PRO A 78 2.54 7.75 16.30
CA PRO A 78 1.10 7.71 16.58
C PRO A 78 0.54 9.04 17.09
N LEU A 79 1.42 9.95 17.48
CA LEU A 79 1.07 11.26 18.04
C LEU A 79 1.63 12.39 17.16
N ASP A 80 0.97 13.54 17.16
CA ASP A 80 1.51 14.75 16.60
C ASP A 80 2.52 15.42 17.57
N LEU A 81 3.06 16.60 17.17
CA LEU A 81 4.02 17.34 17.98
C LEU A 81 3.42 17.89 19.29
N ASN A 82 2.10 17.93 19.42
CA ASN A 82 1.38 18.36 20.62
C ASN A 82 0.95 17.18 21.49
N GLY A 83 1.25 15.93 21.09
CA GLY A 83 0.86 14.70 21.77
C GLY A 83 -0.58 14.27 21.48
N GLU A 84 -1.23 14.82 20.46
CA GLU A 84 -2.56 14.38 20.04
C GLU A 84 -2.50 13.15 19.14
N THR A 85 -3.47 12.24 19.31
CA THR A 85 -3.53 11.00 18.51
C THR A 85 -3.77 11.31 17.04
N ILE A 86 -2.93 10.76 16.18
CA ILE A 86 -3.03 10.87 14.74
C ILE A 86 -4.12 9.93 14.21
N VAL A 87 -5.03 10.47 13.42
CA VAL A 87 -6.07 9.71 12.72
C VAL A 87 -5.58 9.30 11.34
N THR A 88 -5.55 7.98 11.10
CA THR A 88 -5.17 7.36 9.83
C THR A 88 -6.42 6.97 9.04
N PRO A 89 -6.52 7.31 7.74
CA PRO A 89 -7.76 7.12 6.99
C PRO A 89 -7.95 5.68 6.51
N ASN A 90 -9.20 5.30 6.30
CA ASN A 90 -9.54 4.20 5.40
C ASN A 90 -9.41 4.64 3.95
N ILE A 91 -8.84 3.78 3.11
CA ILE A 91 -8.57 4.04 1.71
C ILE A 91 -9.00 2.86 0.83
N ASN A 92 -9.28 3.16 -0.45
CA ASN A 92 -9.29 2.19 -1.51
C ASN A 92 -7.98 2.34 -2.30
N PHE A 93 -7.20 1.28 -2.36
CA PHE A 93 -5.91 1.29 -3.05
C PHE A 93 -5.92 0.31 -4.22
N THR A 94 -5.54 0.77 -5.42
CA THR A 94 -5.39 -0.07 -6.61
C THR A 94 -3.93 -0.22 -6.96
N LYS A 95 -3.45 -1.45 -7.10
CA LYS A 95 -2.09 -1.76 -7.55
C LYS A 95 -2.12 -2.55 -8.85
N ASN A 96 -1.40 -2.07 -9.84
CA ASN A 96 -1.19 -2.74 -11.12
C ASN A 96 0.16 -3.46 -11.14
N THR A 97 0.18 -4.70 -11.65
CA THR A 97 1.41 -5.49 -11.74
C THR A 97 2.33 -5.07 -12.88
N GLY A 98 1.82 -4.28 -13.85
CA GLY A 98 2.36 -4.26 -15.20
C GLY A 98 2.04 -5.57 -15.92
N ASN A 99 2.46 -5.68 -17.16
CA ASN A 99 2.17 -6.85 -18.00
C ASN A 99 2.83 -8.11 -17.42
N LYS A 100 2.03 -9.15 -17.21
CA LYS A 100 2.42 -10.46 -16.70
C LYS A 100 1.86 -11.57 -17.58
N ILE A 101 2.60 -12.66 -17.66
CA ILE A 101 2.16 -13.92 -18.29
C ILE A 101 2.06 -15.01 -17.23
N ARG A 102 1.54 -16.18 -17.61
CA ARG A 102 1.49 -17.34 -16.71
C ARG A 102 2.87 -17.63 -16.11
N TRP A 103 2.89 -18.00 -14.83
CA TRP A 103 4.06 -18.36 -14.03
C TRP A 103 4.98 -17.20 -13.64
N ASP A 104 4.71 -15.97 -14.09
CA ASP A 104 5.44 -14.81 -13.57
C ASP A 104 5.21 -14.67 -12.07
N TYR A 105 6.26 -14.28 -11.37
CA TYR A 105 6.20 -13.94 -9.95
C TYR A 105 6.09 -12.44 -9.75
N VAL A 106 5.32 -12.04 -8.74
CA VAL A 106 5.16 -10.65 -8.34
C VAL A 106 5.41 -10.53 -6.84
N TYR A 107 6.23 -9.55 -6.47
CA TYR A 107 6.53 -9.23 -5.07
C TYR A 107 5.53 -8.22 -4.54
N TRP A 108 5.13 -8.42 -3.30
CA TRP A 108 4.12 -7.64 -2.61
C TRP A 108 4.54 -7.30 -1.19
N SER A 109 3.95 -6.22 -0.67
CA SER A 109 3.79 -5.98 0.76
C SER A 109 2.34 -5.57 1.02
N LYS A 110 1.89 -5.66 2.26
CA LYS A 110 0.53 -5.35 2.66
C LYS A 110 0.32 -3.82 2.65
N PRO A 111 -0.57 -3.27 1.78
CA PRO A 111 -0.74 -1.82 1.67
C PRO A 111 -1.69 -1.22 2.71
N VAL A 112 -2.55 -2.04 3.32
CA VAL A 112 -3.55 -1.68 4.33
C VAL A 112 -3.48 -2.64 5.50
N SER A 113 -4.01 -2.26 6.67
CA SER A 113 -4.01 -3.12 7.86
C SER A 113 -4.98 -4.30 7.75
N ASP A 114 -6.02 -4.19 6.92
CA ASP A 114 -7.06 -5.19 6.77
C ASP A 114 -6.62 -6.43 6.00
N ASN A 115 -7.46 -7.47 5.98
CA ASN A 115 -7.14 -8.73 5.31
C ASN A 115 -7.10 -8.57 3.79
N ILE A 116 -6.03 -9.05 3.17
CA ILE A 116 -5.76 -8.88 1.74
C ILE A 116 -5.58 -10.20 0.99
N LEU A 117 -5.33 -11.30 1.70
CA LEU A 117 -4.88 -12.56 1.06
C LEU A 117 -5.88 -13.13 0.06
N SER A 118 -7.18 -12.90 0.27
CA SER A 118 -8.24 -13.32 -0.65
C SER A 118 -8.19 -12.61 -2.01
N ASN A 119 -7.68 -11.36 -2.06
CA ASN A 119 -7.61 -10.56 -3.29
C ASN A 119 -6.72 -11.21 -4.36
N TYR A 120 -5.79 -12.07 -3.94
CA TYR A 120 -4.86 -12.76 -4.84
C TYR A 120 -5.42 -14.05 -5.46
N ASN A 121 -6.52 -14.59 -4.93
CA ASN A 121 -7.03 -15.91 -5.34
C ASN A 121 -7.52 -15.98 -6.79
N THR A 122 -7.96 -14.87 -7.34
CA THR A 122 -8.47 -14.82 -8.73
C THR A 122 -7.37 -15.02 -9.75
N ASN A 123 -6.23 -14.35 -9.57
CA ASN A 123 -5.18 -14.25 -10.59
C ASN A 123 -3.89 -15.02 -10.26
N PHE A 124 -3.75 -15.49 -9.01
CA PHE A 124 -2.54 -16.14 -8.53
C PHE A 124 -2.87 -17.49 -7.91
N ASP A 125 -2.04 -18.50 -8.17
CA ASP A 125 -2.23 -19.88 -7.67
C ASP A 125 -1.27 -20.23 -6.54
N LEU A 126 -0.13 -19.59 -6.45
CA LEU A 126 0.84 -19.81 -5.40
C LEU A 126 1.18 -18.50 -4.69
N LYS A 127 1.35 -18.60 -3.37
CA LYS A 127 1.73 -17.51 -2.49
C LYS A 127 2.79 -18.02 -1.54
N TYR A 128 3.91 -17.28 -1.41
CA TYR A 128 5.02 -17.64 -0.54
C TYR A 128 5.56 -16.41 0.19
N TYR A 129 6.10 -16.62 1.39
CA TYR A 129 6.94 -15.67 2.09
C TYR A 129 8.32 -16.30 2.33
N TRP A 130 9.30 -15.48 2.58
CA TRP A 130 10.64 -15.94 2.93
C TRP A 130 10.76 -16.10 4.44
N ASP A 131 11.15 -17.30 4.89
CA ASP A 131 11.44 -17.62 6.28
C ASP A 131 12.91 -17.99 6.41
N PRO A 132 13.74 -17.09 6.94
CA PRO A 132 15.18 -17.33 7.05
C PRO A 132 15.53 -18.40 8.10
N ASP A 133 14.64 -18.68 9.06
CA ASP A 133 14.86 -19.71 10.08
C ASP A 133 14.67 -21.13 9.55
N PHE A 134 14.11 -21.26 8.35
CA PHE A 134 13.80 -22.54 7.75
C PHE A 134 14.86 -23.00 6.74
N CYS A 135 16.08 -23.18 7.20
CA CYS A 135 17.15 -23.81 6.44
C CYS A 135 17.50 -25.14 7.09
N ILE A 136 16.92 -26.25 6.60
CA ILE A 136 16.96 -27.56 7.31
C ILE A 136 18.34 -28.18 7.33
N ASN A 137 19.23 -27.96 6.35
CA ASN A 137 20.47 -28.72 6.28
C ASN A 137 21.70 -27.95 5.77
N GLY A 138 21.65 -26.64 5.63
CA GLY A 138 22.82 -25.84 5.20
C GLY A 138 23.30 -26.11 3.77
N ILE A 139 22.62 -26.93 2.99
CA ILE A 139 23.13 -27.44 1.71
C ILE A 139 22.47 -26.78 0.50
N ASN A 140 21.25 -26.20 0.64
CA ASN A 140 20.53 -25.58 -0.48
C ASN A 140 19.86 -24.28 -0.09
N PHE A 141 20.59 -23.19 -0.13
CA PHE A 141 20.13 -21.85 0.22
C PHE A 141 19.04 -21.28 -0.72
N SER A 142 18.73 -21.90 -1.86
CA SER A 142 17.92 -21.25 -2.91
C SER A 142 16.42 -21.51 -2.85
N TYR A 143 15.93 -22.56 -2.16
CA TYR A 143 14.49 -22.84 -2.12
C TYR A 143 13.94 -23.10 -0.72
N GLU A 144 14.77 -23.42 0.25
CA GLU A 144 14.31 -23.95 1.54
C GLU A 144 13.62 -22.90 2.42
N GLY A 145 13.96 -21.61 2.25
CA GLY A 145 13.32 -20.50 2.97
C GLY A 145 11.94 -20.08 2.43
N TRP A 146 11.52 -20.56 1.25
CA TRP A 146 10.22 -20.21 0.70
C TRP A 146 9.10 -21.07 1.30
N ARG A 147 8.25 -20.44 2.11
CA ARG A 147 7.11 -21.08 2.79
C ARG A 147 5.79 -20.66 2.17
N ARG A 148 4.84 -21.59 2.13
CA ARG A 148 3.47 -21.28 1.68
C ARG A 148 2.85 -20.24 2.60
N LEU A 149 2.38 -19.13 2.02
CA LEU A 149 1.62 -18.12 2.75
C LEU A 149 0.17 -18.57 2.84
N LEU A 150 -0.22 -19.10 4.01
CA LEU A 150 -1.56 -19.66 4.28
C LEU A 150 -2.40 -18.74 5.18
N SER A 151 -1.77 -17.78 5.85
CA SER A 151 -2.40 -16.79 6.72
C SER A 151 -2.07 -15.38 6.26
N GLU A 152 -2.83 -14.40 6.73
CA GLU A 152 -2.59 -12.99 6.41
C GLU A 152 -1.15 -12.57 6.79
N PRO A 153 -0.41 -11.92 5.85
CA PRO A 153 0.90 -11.40 6.17
C PRO A 153 0.79 -10.24 7.16
N THR A 154 1.77 -10.10 8.03
CA THR A 154 1.90 -8.91 8.87
C THR A 154 2.32 -7.71 8.02
N VAL A 155 1.96 -6.51 8.46
CA VAL A 155 2.44 -5.26 7.83
C VAL A 155 3.96 -5.23 7.89
N GLY A 156 4.61 -4.80 6.81
CA GLY A 156 6.07 -4.81 6.68
C GLY A 156 6.67 -6.12 6.18
N THR A 157 5.90 -7.22 6.16
CA THR A 157 6.38 -8.49 5.61
C THR A 157 6.18 -8.55 4.09
N GLY A 158 7.29 -8.83 3.37
CA GLY A 158 7.24 -9.09 1.94
C GLY A 158 6.79 -10.52 1.63
N PHE A 159 6.06 -10.69 0.53
CA PHE A 159 5.68 -12.00 0.01
C PHE A 159 5.65 -11.99 -1.53
N ILE A 160 5.62 -13.18 -2.12
CA ILE A 160 5.52 -13.33 -3.57
C ILE A 160 4.28 -14.14 -3.93
N THR A 161 3.76 -13.85 -5.13
CA THR A 161 2.68 -14.62 -5.74
C THR A 161 3.06 -15.03 -7.15
N ARG A 162 2.57 -16.19 -7.60
CA ARG A 162 2.75 -16.67 -8.96
C ARG A 162 1.45 -16.55 -9.75
N VAL A 163 1.54 -15.94 -10.94
CA VAL A 163 0.41 -15.84 -11.87
C VAL A 163 -0.05 -17.24 -12.31
N LYS A 164 -1.36 -17.46 -12.32
CA LYS A 164 -1.97 -18.75 -12.66
C LYS A 164 -1.54 -19.28 -14.01
N THR A 165 -1.43 -20.59 -14.10
CA THR A 165 -1.12 -21.33 -15.34
C THR A 165 -2.08 -21.01 -16.49
N ASN A 166 -3.36 -20.80 -16.19
CA ASN A 166 -4.39 -20.51 -17.19
C ASN A 166 -4.43 -19.05 -17.68
N ALA A 167 -3.58 -18.16 -17.16
CA ALA A 167 -3.46 -16.79 -17.64
C ALA A 167 -2.88 -16.70 -19.07
N GLY A 168 -2.25 -17.79 -19.55
CA GLY A 168 -1.69 -17.84 -20.90
C GLY A 168 -0.37 -17.09 -21.05
N LEU A 169 0.06 -16.90 -22.29
CA LEU A 169 1.31 -16.23 -22.65
C LEU A 169 1.10 -14.80 -23.20
N THR A 170 -0.14 -14.34 -23.32
CA THR A 170 -0.42 -12.96 -23.69
C THR A 170 -0.18 -12.05 -22.50
N PRO A 171 0.74 -11.07 -22.59
CA PRO A 171 1.03 -10.17 -21.49
C PRO A 171 -0.21 -9.38 -21.08
N THR A 172 -0.62 -9.51 -19.81
CA THR A 172 -1.83 -8.88 -19.27
C THR A 172 -1.50 -8.16 -17.96
N ASN A 173 -1.99 -6.94 -17.84
CA ASN A 173 -1.90 -6.21 -16.58
C ASN A 173 -2.95 -6.71 -15.59
N ILE A 174 -2.52 -7.07 -14.38
CA ILE A 174 -3.40 -7.51 -13.31
C ILE A 174 -3.56 -6.36 -12.31
N ALA A 175 -4.80 -5.90 -12.14
CA ALA A 175 -5.14 -4.92 -11.12
C ALA A 175 -5.62 -5.63 -9.85
N LEU A 176 -5.06 -5.25 -8.71
CA LEU A 176 -5.51 -5.66 -7.39
C LEU A 176 -6.07 -4.46 -6.64
N ASN A 177 -7.23 -4.64 -6.03
CA ASN A 177 -7.89 -3.62 -5.25
C ASN A 177 -7.87 -4.03 -3.78
N TYR A 178 -7.53 -3.08 -2.93
CA TYR A 178 -7.50 -3.21 -1.48
C TYR A 178 -8.38 -2.13 -0.88
N SER A 179 -9.01 -2.44 0.25
CA SER A 179 -9.77 -1.48 1.03
C SER A 179 -9.44 -1.69 2.49
N GLY A 180 -9.25 -0.63 3.24
CA GLY A 180 -8.95 -0.70 4.65
C GLY A 180 -8.16 0.50 5.15
N THR A 181 -7.78 0.45 6.42
CA THR A 181 -6.96 1.49 7.04
C THR A 181 -5.56 1.51 6.42
N SER A 182 -5.12 2.66 5.94
CA SER A 182 -3.78 2.82 5.38
C SER A 182 -2.72 2.55 6.44
N ASN A 183 -1.61 1.94 6.03
CA ASN A 183 -0.49 1.77 6.95
C ASN A 183 0.19 3.12 7.20
N ASN A 184 0.38 3.45 8.46
CA ASN A 184 1.11 4.65 8.90
C ASN A 184 1.93 4.33 10.14
N GLY A 185 3.10 4.96 10.27
CA GLY A 185 4.02 4.78 11.39
C GLY A 185 5.16 3.82 11.13
N ASP A 186 5.93 3.57 12.19
CA ASP A 186 7.11 2.73 12.14
C ASP A 186 6.74 1.26 12.26
N TYR A 187 7.24 0.45 11.33
CA TYR A 187 7.10 -1.00 11.36
C TYR A 187 8.48 -1.63 11.47
N THR A 188 8.69 -2.38 12.55
CA THR A 188 9.94 -3.12 12.76
C THR A 188 9.80 -4.53 12.20
N ALA A 189 10.62 -4.88 11.22
CA ALA A 189 10.79 -6.23 10.74
C ALA A 189 12.16 -6.76 11.15
N VAL A 190 12.19 -7.92 11.80
CA VAL A 190 13.46 -8.58 12.15
C VAL A 190 14.01 -9.20 10.87
N VAL A 191 15.14 -8.68 10.40
CA VAL A 191 15.90 -9.29 9.31
C VAL A 191 16.85 -10.31 9.93
N LYS A 192 16.60 -11.58 9.62
CA LYS A 192 17.45 -12.68 10.07
C LYS A 192 18.29 -13.20 8.92
N TYR A 193 19.46 -13.72 9.22
CA TYR A 193 20.26 -14.49 8.27
C TYR A 193 20.53 -15.88 8.86
N TYR A 194 20.70 -16.83 7.99
CA TYR A 194 21.11 -18.18 8.40
C TYR A 194 22.59 -18.17 8.75
N ASP A 195 22.91 -18.61 9.95
CA ASP A 195 24.29 -18.87 10.37
C ASP A 195 24.50 -20.38 10.57
N ALA A 196 25.22 -21.00 9.65
CA ALA A 196 25.52 -22.43 9.69
C ALA A 196 26.31 -22.88 10.94
N THR A 197 26.81 -21.92 11.72
CA THR A 197 27.60 -22.20 12.95
C THR A 197 26.75 -22.31 14.21
N HIS A 198 25.46 -21.97 14.13
CA HIS A 198 24.54 -22.03 15.28
C HIS A 198 23.51 -23.18 15.09
N ASN A 199 23.97 -24.41 15.04
CA ASN A 199 23.17 -25.63 15.24
C ASN A 199 23.21 -26.03 16.71
#